data_6ffe306f1fd1db54e0bcdbed6d1a91b7
#
_entry.id   6ffe306f1fd1db54e0bcdbed6d1a91b7
#
_cell.length_a   1.000
_cell.length_b   1.000
_cell.length_c   1.000
_cell.angle_alpha   90.00
_cell.angle_beta   90.00
_cell.angle_gamma   90.00
#
_symmetry.space_group_name_H-M   'P 1'
#
loop_
_entity.id
_entity.type
_entity.pdbx_description
1 polymer ?
#
loop_
_entity_poly.entity_id
_entity_poly.type
_entity_poly.pdbx_seq_one_letter_code
_entity_poly.pdbx_strand_id
1 'polypeptide(L)'
;MNGSFRFARFHNQFLLTNDAGRFAFLPPEDFSRFVHHQLPHDSETWQRLQENFFCYDTDREVYLRSVMAAVRENHAHLFSPTSLFILAVTNRCNNACVYCQANGGAKCADLDIPTARKIIDRIAVSPAKHLTIEFQGGEPLMNFPVLQEVVRYSREKLNGKDVSFA
;
A
#
# COMPACT_ATOMS: atom_id res chain seq x y z
N MET A 1 -25.61 -19.25 -5.76
CA MET A 1 -25.58 -18.82 -4.33
C MET A 1 -24.87 -17.49 -4.22
N ASN A 2 -25.24 -16.62 -3.26
CA ASN A 2 -24.56 -15.34 -3.09
C ASN A 2 -23.26 -15.51 -2.30
N GLY A 3 -22.22 -14.79 -2.72
CA GLY A 3 -20.96 -14.66 -2.01
C GLY A 3 -21.07 -13.64 -0.85
N SER A 4 -19.95 -13.38 -0.17
CA SER A 4 -19.87 -12.33 0.84
C SER A 4 -19.72 -10.96 0.18
N PHE A 5 -20.58 -10.00 0.54
CA PHE A 5 -20.50 -8.63 0.04
C PHE A 5 -21.07 -7.63 1.05
N ARG A 6 -20.68 -6.38 0.89
CA ARG A 6 -21.26 -5.20 1.53
C ARG A 6 -21.97 -4.38 0.46
N PHE A 7 -22.96 -3.60 0.85
CA PHE A 7 -23.64 -2.73 -0.10
C PHE A 7 -24.01 -1.39 0.52
N ALA A 8 -24.16 -0.39 -0.33
CA ALA A 8 -24.67 0.92 0.02
C ALA A 8 -25.50 1.49 -1.13
N ARG A 9 -26.47 2.35 -0.81
CA ARG A 9 -27.19 3.09 -1.84
C ARG A 9 -26.29 4.20 -2.40
N PHE A 10 -26.17 4.26 -3.72
CA PHE A 10 -25.40 5.26 -4.42
C PHE A 10 -26.25 5.86 -5.55
N HIS A 11 -26.77 7.07 -5.34
CA HIS A 11 -27.77 7.69 -6.20
C HIS A 11 -28.98 6.76 -6.46
N ASN A 12 -29.22 6.41 -7.71
CA ASN A 12 -30.32 5.53 -8.14
C ASN A 12 -29.89 4.06 -8.26
N GLN A 13 -28.74 3.67 -7.74
CA GLN A 13 -28.19 2.32 -7.80
C GLN A 13 -27.75 1.84 -6.43
N PHE A 14 -27.43 0.55 -6.33
CA PHE A 14 -26.71 -0.02 -5.19
C PHE A 14 -25.28 -0.33 -5.60
N LEU A 15 -24.34 0.18 -4.83
CA LEU A 15 -22.93 -0.20 -4.90
C LEU A 15 -22.72 -1.44 -4.05
N LEU A 16 -22.19 -2.49 -4.64
CA LEU A 16 -21.74 -3.69 -3.97
C LEU A 16 -20.21 -3.70 -3.92
N THR A 17 -19.64 -4.13 -2.81
CA THR A 17 -18.19 -4.34 -2.64
C THR A 17 -17.92 -5.66 -1.95
N ASN A 18 -16.78 -6.29 -2.21
CA ASN A 18 -16.37 -7.51 -1.52
C ASN A 18 -14.90 -7.47 -1.07
N ASP A 19 -14.50 -8.46 -0.30
CA ASP A 19 -13.14 -8.54 0.24
C ASP A 19 -12.08 -8.87 -0.82
N ALA A 20 -12.48 -9.34 -2.02
CA ALA A 20 -11.59 -9.48 -3.18
C ALA A 20 -11.27 -8.13 -3.87
N GLY A 21 -11.72 -7.00 -3.31
CA GLY A 21 -11.48 -5.67 -3.87
C GLY A 21 -12.31 -5.37 -5.12
N ARG A 22 -13.36 -6.17 -5.38
CA ARG A 22 -14.26 -5.96 -6.51
C ARG A 22 -15.45 -5.10 -6.12
N PHE A 23 -15.99 -4.39 -7.09
CA PHE A 23 -17.22 -3.63 -6.91
C PHE A 23 -18.16 -3.79 -8.12
N ALA A 24 -19.44 -3.58 -7.87
CA ALA A 24 -20.46 -3.57 -8.92
C ALA A 24 -21.56 -2.56 -8.57
N PHE A 25 -22.16 -1.98 -9.61
CA PHE A 25 -23.36 -1.17 -9.48
C PHE A 25 -24.54 -1.94 -10.03
N LEU A 26 -25.62 -2.00 -9.26
CA LEU A 26 -26.87 -2.62 -9.67
C LEU A 26 -28.04 -1.63 -9.59
N PRO A 27 -28.94 -1.61 -10.59
CA PRO A 27 -30.24 -0.97 -10.45
C PRO A 27 -31.01 -1.56 -9.27
N PRO A 28 -31.94 -0.82 -8.62
CA PRO A 28 -32.69 -1.32 -7.48
C PRO A 28 -33.43 -2.63 -7.72
N GLU A 29 -33.96 -2.81 -8.94
CA GLU A 29 -34.67 -4.01 -9.32
C GLU A 29 -33.74 -5.25 -9.39
N ASP A 30 -32.58 -5.12 -10.04
CA ASP A 30 -31.60 -6.19 -10.13
C ASP A 30 -30.98 -6.51 -8.78
N PHE A 31 -30.71 -5.48 -7.95
CA PHE A 31 -30.26 -5.67 -6.59
C PHE A 31 -31.25 -6.45 -5.76
N SER A 32 -32.56 -6.09 -5.83
CA SER A 32 -33.62 -6.82 -5.13
C SER A 32 -33.69 -8.28 -5.59
N ARG A 33 -33.69 -8.53 -6.90
CA ARG A 33 -33.67 -9.90 -7.44
C ARG A 33 -32.44 -10.68 -6.98
N PHE A 34 -31.27 -10.05 -6.98
CA PHE A 34 -30.03 -10.67 -6.56
C PHE A 34 -30.07 -11.10 -5.09
N VAL A 35 -30.46 -10.20 -4.19
CA VAL A 35 -30.54 -10.49 -2.73
C VAL A 35 -31.54 -11.60 -2.43
N HIS A 36 -32.67 -11.65 -3.17
CA HIS A 36 -33.71 -12.66 -2.99
C HIS A 36 -33.48 -13.95 -3.81
N HIS A 37 -32.31 -14.12 -4.42
CA HIS A 37 -31.95 -15.29 -5.25
C HIS A 37 -32.91 -15.51 -6.45
N GLN A 38 -33.43 -14.41 -6.99
CA GLN A 38 -34.37 -14.39 -8.13
C GLN A 38 -33.72 -13.88 -9.43
N LEU A 39 -32.43 -13.54 -9.39
CA LEU A 39 -31.70 -13.12 -10.59
C LEU A 39 -31.40 -14.36 -11.45
N PRO A 40 -31.80 -14.37 -12.75
CA PRO A 40 -31.54 -15.50 -13.61
C PRO A 40 -30.05 -15.79 -13.79
N HIS A 41 -29.63 -17.03 -13.66
CA HIS A 41 -28.22 -17.43 -13.74
C HIS A 41 -27.63 -17.30 -15.16
N ASP A 42 -28.49 -17.28 -16.18
CA ASP A 42 -28.13 -17.05 -17.58
C ASP A 42 -28.09 -15.57 -17.98
N SER A 43 -28.46 -14.66 -17.06
CA SER A 43 -28.42 -13.22 -17.30
C SER A 43 -27.00 -12.67 -17.34
N GLU A 44 -26.77 -11.64 -18.17
CA GLU A 44 -25.49 -10.91 -18.22
C GLU A 44 -25.12 -10.33 -16.85
N THR A 45 -26.12 -9.85 -16.09
CA THR A 45 -25.91 -9.33 -14.72
C THR A 45 -25.38 -10.43 -13.81
N TRP A 46 -25.94 -11.65 -13.86
CA TRP A 46 -25.44 -12.76 -13.05
C TRP A 46 -24.01 -13.12 -13.40
N GLN A 47 -23.70 -13.28 -14.70
CA GLN A 47 -22.34 -13.61 -15.16
C GLN A 47 -21.32 -12.57 -14.69
N ARG A 48 -21.63 -11.29 -14.85
CA ARG A 48 -20.77 -10.20 -14.36
C ARG A 48 -20.57 -10.24 -12.84
N LEU A 49 -21.59 -10.54 -12.07
CA LEU A 49 -21.51 -10.68 -10.62
C LEU A 49 -20.68 -11.90 -10.21
N GLN A 50 -20.79 -13.00 -10.94
CA GLN A 50 -20.02 -14.22 -10.72
C GLN A 50 -18.53 -14.01 -11.01
N GLU A 51 -18.19 -13.39 -12.14
CA GLU A 51 -16.81 -13.03 -12.50
C GLU A 51 -16.13 -12.13 -11.45
N ASN A 52 -16.93 -11.34 -10.75
CA ASN A 52 -16.47 -10.44 -9.70
C ASN A 52 -16.66 -10.98 -8.27
N PHE A 53 -16.90 -12.27 -8.12
CA PHE A 53 -17.03 -12.97 -6.84
C PHE A 53 -18.19 -12.51 -5.95
N PHE A 54 -19.27 -11.97 -6.51
CA PHE A 54 -20.49 -11.63 -5.76
C PHE A 54 -21.45 -12.81 -5.63
N CYS A 55 -21.38 -13.75 -6.53
CA CYS A 55 -22.16 -15.00 -6.51
C CYS A 55 -21.38 -16.16 -7.12
N TYR A 56 -21.90 -17.37 -6.95
CA TYR A 56 -21.31 -18.59 -7.48
C TYR A 56 -22.37 -19.66 -7.70
N ASP A 57 -22.13 -20.55 -8.65
CA ASP A 57 -22.92 -21.73 -8.96
C ASP A 57 -22.10 -23.03 -8.85
N THR A 58 -20.83 -22.91 -8.52
CA THR A 58 -19.89 -24.00 -8.30
C THR A 58 -19.89 -24.47 -6.83
N ASP A 59 -19.04 -25.44 -6.52
CA ASP A 59 -18.78 -25.83 -5.14
C ASP A 59 -18.23 -24.65 -4.32
N ARG A 60 -18.69 -24.55 -3.08
CA ARG A 60 -18.31 -23.45 -2.18
C ARG A 60 -16.79 -23.39 -1.93
N GLU A 61 -16.15 -24.55 -1.86
CA GLU A 61 -14.71 -24.59 -1.60
C GLU A 61 -13.92 -24.06 -2.80
N VAL A 62 -14.34 -24.39 -4.02
CA VAL A 62 -13.77 -23.85 -5.26
C VAL A 62 -13.92 -22.34 -5.30
N TYR A 63 -15.12 -21.84 -5.01
CA TYR A 63 -15.39 -20.41 -4.92
C TYR A 63 -14.46 -19.72 -3.89
N LEU A 64 -14.36 -20.24 -2.66
CA LEU A 64 -13.52 -19.66 -1.61
C LEU A 64 -12.05 -19.64 -1.99
N ARG A 65 -11.54 -20.69 -2.63
CA ARG A 65 -10.16 -20.72 -3.14
C ARG A 65 -9.91 -19.61 -4.17
N SER A 66 -10.84 -19.38 -5.07
CA SER A 66 -10.75 -18.31 -6.07
C SER A 66 -10.77 -16.92 -5.44
N VAL A 67 -11.66 -16.68 -4.48
CA VAL A 67 -11.68 -15.42 -3.70
C VAL A 67 -10.36 -15.22 -2.94
N MET A 68 -9.86 -16.25 -2.26
CA MET A 68 -8.59 -16.17 -1.53
C MET A 68 -7.39 -15.90 -2.46
N ALA A 69 -7.39 -16.47 -3.66
CA ALA A 69 -6.36 -16.18 -4.67
C ALA A 69 -6.38 -14.71 -5.08
N ALA A 70 -7.56 -14.17 -5.39
CA ALA A 70 -7.74 -12.77 -5.74
C ALA A 70 -7.34 -11.82 -4.59
N VAL A 71 -7.70 -12.14 -3.34
CA VAL A 71 -7.30 -11.37 -2.16
C VAL A 71 -5.77 -11.37 -2.01
N ARG A 72 -5.12 -12.53 -2.16
CA ARG A 72 -3.65 -12.63 -2.08
C ARG A 72 -2.96 -11.83 -3.18
N GLU A 73 -3.49 -11.87 -4.39
CA GLU A 73 -2.95 -11.11 -5.52
C GLU A 73 -3.05 -9.60 -5.26
N ASN A 74 -4.22 -9.11 -4.84
CA ASN A 74 -4.43 -7.71 -4.50
C ASN A 74 -3.53 -7.21 -3.35
N HIS A 75 -3.17 -8.09 -2.42
CA HIS A 75 -2.35 -7.77 -1.26
C HIS A 75 -0.90 -8.28 -1.40
N ALA A 76 -0.48 -8.72 -2.61
CA ALA A 76 0.87 -9.24 -2.82
C ALA A 76 1.97 -8.24 -2.44
N HIS A 77 1.69 -6.94 -2.56
CA HIS A 77 2.60 -5.87 -2.16
C HIS A 77 2.92 -5.87 -0.66
N LEU A 78 2.02 -6.38 0.21
CA LEU A 78 2.26 -6.47 1.66
C LEU A 78 3.33 -7.53 2.01
N PHE A 79 3.57 -8.48 1.12
CA PHE A 79 4.59 -9.51 1.27
C PHE A 79 5.89 -9.19 0.53
N SER A 80 5.94 -8.03 -0.14
CA SER A 80 7.15 -7.56 -0.77
C SER A 80 8.13 -7.06 0.29
N PRO A 81 9.44 -7.30 0.11
CA PRO A 81 10.43 -6.78 1.05
C PRO A 81 10.45 -5.26 1.03
N THR A 82 10.70 -4.66 2.18
CA THR A 82 10.83 -3.20 2.31
C THR A 82 11.92 -2.70 1.38
N SER A 83 11.57 -1.78 0.48
CA SER A 83 12.45 -1.19 -0.52
C SER A 83 12.60 0.32 -0.38
N LEU A 84 11.67 1.01 0.28
CA LEU A 84 11.74 2.43 0.57
C LEU A 84 12.08 2.64 2.06
N PHE A 85 13.14 3.41 2.31
CA PHE A 85 13.59 3.79 3.63
C PHE A 85 13.68 5.31 3.73
N ILE A 86 12.91 5.90 4.62
CA ILE A 86 12.87 7.33 4.84
C ILE A 86 13.74 7.64 6.05
N LEU A 87 14.78 8.47 5.87
CA LEU A 87 15.70 8.90 6.90
C LEU A 87 15.47 10.37 7.24
N ALA A 88 14.93 10.62 8.43
CA ALA A 88 14.90 11.97 9.00
C ALA A 88 16.30 12.33 9.54
N VAL A 89 17.07 13.06 8.74
CA VAL A 89 18.48 13.35 9.07
C VAL A 89 18.64 14.54 10.00
N THR A 90 17.64 15.41 10.10
CA THR A 90 17.61 16.56 11.01
C THR A 90 16.18 17.08 11.19
N ASN A 91 15.91 17.67 12.34
CA ASN A 91 14.68 18.43 12.56
C ASN A 91 14.88 19.94 12.37
N ARG A 92 16.10 20.38 12.06
CA ARG A 92 16.36 21.80 11.74
C ARG A 92 15.82 22.14 10.37
N CYS A 93 15.27 23.35 10.23
CA CYS A 93 14.78 23.86 8.96
C CYS A 93 15.03 25.38 8.89
N ASN A 94 15.36 25.84 7.69
CA ASN A 94 15.49 27.26 7.38
C ASN A 94 14.19 27.87 6.85
N ASN A 95 13.09 27.09 6.82
CA ASN A 95 11.76 27.53 6.40
C ASN A 95 10.78 27.48 7.58
N ALA A 96 9.68 28.25 7.48
CA ALA A 96 8.59 28.31 8.44
C ALA A 96 7.23 28.06 7.73
N CYS A 97 7.11 26.91 7.05
CA CYS A 97 5.91 26.58 6.30
C CYS A 97 4.71 26.41 7.22
N VAL A 98 3.60 27.08 6.94
CA VAL A 98 2.39 27.10 7.78
C VAL A 98 1.71 25.73 7.92
N TYR A 99 1.96 24.82 7.00
CA TYR A 99 1.44 23.45 6.99
C TYR A 99 2.42 22.40 7.52
N CYS A 100 3.61 22.82 7.99
CA CYS A 100 4.67 21.89 8.35
C CYS A 100 4.35 21.13 9.64
N GLN A 101 4.30 19.81 9.56
CA GLN A 101 4.15 18.93 10.73
C GLN A 101 5.46 18.63 11.44
N ALA A 102 6.59 18.82 10.76
CA ALA A 102 7.94 18.60 11.29
C ALA A 102 8.51 19.85 11.97
N ASN A 103 7.66 20.84 12.33
CA ASN A 103 8.09 22.10 12.92
C ASN A 103 8.96 21.82 14.16
N GLY A 104 10.28 21.87 13.94
CA GLY A 104 11.28 21.63 14.97
C GLY A 104 11.23 22.72 16.01
N GLY A 105 10.46 22.51 17.06
CA GLY A 105 10.53 23.32 18.26
C GLY A 105 11.96 23.35 18.83
N ALA A 106 12.15 23.96 19.99
CA ALA A 106 13.46 24.24 20.64
C ALA A 106 14.39 23.01 20.89
N LYS A 107 13.98 21.80 20.53
CA LYS A 107 14.76 20.55 20.62
C LYS A 107 15.00 19.94 19.23
N CYS A 108 15.66 20.69 18.36
CA CYS A 108 16.12 20.15 17.10
C CYS A 108 17.26 19.15 17.34
N ALA A 109 17.08 17.92 16.87
CA ALA A 109 18.10 16.90 16.92
C ALA A 109 18.60 16.61 15.49
N ASP A 110 19.91 16.46 15.38
CA ASP A 110 20.57 15.97 14.17
C ASP A 110 20.86 14.49 14.30
N LEU A 111 20.69 13.75 13.23
CA LEU A 111 21.20 12.40 13.13
C LEU A 111 22.73 12.43 13.12
N ASP A 112 23.37 11.62 13.96
CA ASP A 112 24.82 11.49 13.96
C ASP A 112 25.31 10.41 12.99
N ILE A 113 26.58 10.50 12.59
CA ILE A 113 27.21 9.54 11.66
C ILE A 113 27.18 8.10 12.20
N PRO A 114 27.52 7.80 13.47
CA PRO A 114 27.45 6.45 13.99
C PRO A 114 26.05 5.83 13.89
N THR A 115 25.03 6.61 14.20
CA THR A 115 23.64 6.16 14.10
C THR A 115 23.22 5.98 12.63
N ALA A 116 23.60 6.89 11.74
CA ALA A 116 23.36 6.76 10.30
C ALA A 116 23.95 5.47 9.74
N ARG A 117 25.18 5.12 10.10
CA ARG A 117 25.81 3.83 9.69
C ARG A 117 25.03 2.61 10.18
N LYS A 118 24.58 2.61 11.43
CA LYS A 118 23.75 1.53 11.98
C LYS A 118 22.45 1.37 11.21
N ILE A 119 21.83 2.48 10.78
CA ILE A 119 20.62 2.44 9.94
C ILE A 119 20.94 1.77 8.61
N ILE A 120 22.03 2.14 7.94
CA ILE A 120 22.42 1.51 6.67
C ILE A 120 22.74 0.02 6.85
N ASP A 121 23.37 -0.38 7.94
CA ASP A 121 23.58 -1.80 8.27
C ASP A 121 22.26 -2.56 8.42
N ARG A 122 21.22 -1.92 8.96
CA ARG A 122 19.87 -2.52 9.03
C ARG A 122 19.18 -2.56 7.67
N ILE A 123 19.34 -1.55 6.83
CA ILE A 123 18.83 -1.53 5.46
C ILE A 123 19.48 -2.66 4.63
N ALA A 124 20.74 -2.96 4.87
CA ALA A 124 21.48 -4.02 4.17
C ALA A 124 20.85 -5.41 4.34
N VAL A 125 20.14 -5.65 5.44
CA VAL A 125 19.44 -6.92 5.72
C VAL A 125 18.19 -7.11 4.84
N SER A 126 17.62 -6.04 4.25
CA SER A 126 16.47 -6.16 3.35
C SER A 126 16.80 -7.10 2.19
N PRO A 127 15.95 -8.08 1.87
CA PRO A 127 16.15 -8.94 0.70
C PRO A 127 15.81 -8.25 -0.64
N ALA A 128 15.32 -7.00 -0.62
CA ALA A 128 15.04 -6.24 -1.83
C ALA A 128 16.32 -5.99 -2.65
N LYS A 129 16.23 -6.15 -3.96
CA LYS A 129 17.31 -5.87 -4.89
C LYS A 129 17.41 -4.38 -5.26
N HIS A 130 16.27 -3.71 -5.27
CA HIS A 130 16.14 -2.27 -5.51
C HIS A 130 15.77 -1.60 -4.20
N LEU A 131 16.53 -0.58 -3.80
CA LEU A 131 16.33 0.17 -2.57
C LEU A 131 16.27 1.66 -2.88
N THR A 132 15.36 2.36 -2.23
CA THR A 132 15.31 3.83 -2.24
C THR A 132 15.56 4.33 -0.82
N ILE A 133 16.53 5.20 -0.67
CA ILE A 133 16.82 5.92 0.58
C ILE A 133 16.40 7.37 0.35
N GLU A 134 15.32 7.77 1.00
CA GLU A 134 14.76 9.11 0.93
C GLU A 134 15.20 9.91 2.14
N PHE A 135 15.76 11.11 1.91
CA PHE A 135 16.16 12.01 2.97
C PHE A 135 15.02 12.95 3.33
N GLN A 136 14.61 12.91 4.57
CA GLN A 136 13.58 13.78 5.11
C GLN A 136 14.04 14.47 6.40
N GLY A 137 13.14 15.27 6.98
CA GLY A 137 13.34 16.02 8.20
C GLY A 137 12.74 17.41 8.12
N GLY A 138 13.38 18.39 8.72
CA GLY A 138 13.12 19.81 8.46
C GLY A 138 13.61 20.18 7.06
N GLU A 139 14.89 20.57 6.95
CA GLU A 139 15.62 20.72 5.69
C GLU A 139 16.83 19.78 5.72
N PRO A 140 16.79 18.65 4.99
CA PRO A 140 17.85 17.63 5.07
C PRO A 140 19.24 18.17 4.78
N LEU A 141 19.39 19.16 3.88
CA LEU A 141 20.67 19.77 3.56
C LEU A 141 21.34 20.51 4.72
N MET A 142 20.59 20.82 5.78
CA MET A 142 21.17 21.41 6.99
C MET A 142 22.05 20.42 7.77
N ASN A 143 21.95 19.11 7.47
CA ASN A 143 22.85 18.09 8.01
C ASN A 143 23.63 17.39 6.87
N PHE A 144 24.20 18.19 5.98
CA PHE A 144 24.89 17.73 4.78
C PHE A 144 26.00 16.70 5.04
N PRO A 145 26.82 16.82 6.11
CA PRO A 145 27.85 15.83 6.41
C PRO A 145 27.30 14.41 6.61
N VAL A 146 26.11 14.28 7.22
CA VAL A 146 25.44 12.98 7.40
C VAL A 146 24.88 12.48 6.08
N LEU A 147 24.30 13.34 5.26
CA LEU A 147 23.85 12.95 3.91
C LEU A 147 25.02 12.36 3.09
N GLN A 148 26.14 13.06 3.03
CA GLN A 148 27.32 12.59 2.31
C GLN A 148 27.78 11.22 2.83
N GLU A 149 27.83 11.06 4.13
CA GLU A 149 28.23 9.79 4.74
C GLU A 149 27.24 8.66 4.45
N VAL A 150 25.94 8.92 4.51
CA VAL A 150 24.91 7.94 4.16
C VAL A 150 25.10 7.47 2.72
N VAL A 151 25.24 8.38 1.77
CA VAL A 151 25.45 8.03 0.35
C VAL A 151 26.75 7.23 0.17
N ARG A 152 27.86 7.69 0.78
CA ARG A 152 29.16 7.01 0.69
C ARG A 152 29.09 5.60 1.28
N TYR A 153 28.60 5.47 2.50
CA TYR A 153 28.55 4.21 3.23
C TYR A 153 27.54 3.23 2.61
N SER A 154 26.42 3.74 2.06
CA SER A 154 25.46 2.91 1.34
C SER A 154 26.08 2.29 0.08
N ARG A 155 26.84 3.05 -0.71
CA ARG A 155 27.53 2.52 -1.89
C ARG A 155 28.53 1.41 -1.56
N GLU A 156 29.17 1.52 -0.41
CA GLU A 156 30.11 0.49 0.08
C GLU A 156 29.36 -0.74 0.61
N LYS A 157 28.36 -0.53 1.46
CA LYS A 157 27.69 -1.58 2.25
C LYS A 157 26.63 -2.34 1.48
N LEU A 158 25.93 -1.65 0.56
CA LEU A 158 24.83 -2.20 -0.23
C LEU A 158 25.32 -2.65 -1.63
N ASN A 159 26.60 -2.96 -1.74
CA ASN A 159 27.18 -3.45 -2.99
C ASN A 159 26.44 -4.69 -3.50
N GLY A 160 26.05 -4.69 -4.77
CA GLY A 160 25.21 -5.73 -5.37
C GLY A 160 23.70 -5.46 -5.32
N LYS A 161 23.28 -4.33 -4.72
CA LYS A 161 21.90 -3.82 -4.79
C LYS A 161 21.87 -2.56 -5.65
N ASP A 162 20.74 -2.33 -6.32
CA ASP A 162 20.44 -1.07 -6.99
C ASP A 162 19.89 -0.09 -5.98
N VAL A 163 20.61 1.00 -5.70
CA VAL A 163 20.29 1.97 -4.66
C VAL A 163 20.09 3.35 -5.26
N SER A 164 18.89 3.88 -5.12
CA SER A 164 18.54 5.26 -5.46
C SER A 164 18.43 6.13 -4.20
N PHE A 165 18.73 7.41 -4.36
CA PHE A 165 18.61 8.43 -3.30
C PHE A 165 17.66 9.53 -3.76
N ALA A 166 16.76 9.98 -2.88
CA ALA A 166 15.79 11.04 -3.11
C ALA A 166 15.78 12.06 -1.96
#